data_36f94e8bba57794db7deb3817a13bce1
#
_entry.id   36f94e8bba57794db7deb3817a13bce1
#
_cell.length_a   1.000
_cell.length_b   1.000
_cell.length_c   1.000
_cell.angle_alpha   90.00
_cell.angle_beta   90.00
_cell.angle_gamma   90.00
#
_symmetry.space_group_name_H-M   'P 1'
#
loop_
_entity.id
_entity.type
_entity.pdbx_description
1 polymer ?
#
loop_
_entity_poly.entity_id
_entity_poly.type
_entity_poly.pdbx_seq_one_letter_code
_entity_poly.pdbx_strand_id
1 'polypeptide(L)'
;MNGYAFLEELSWEAFNEGSRLMTVVEQYKTRLGYYPQQVAADKIYCNRENRRRLKELGIELRAKPLGRPSAVKVEHVSPGERNPIEGKFGQAKNAYGMNLIKARLKSTSESWIATIVLVLNLVKLTKSVLYSLLRRIMTYSATQADFLLVALRSIPVALSGLPIQKI
;
A
#
# COMPACT_ATOMS: atom_id res chain seq x y z
N MET A 1 -2.95 -6.33 1.37
CA MET A 1 -3.71 -5.04 1.44
C MET A 1 -2.89 -3.98 0.71
N ASN A 2 -3.39 -3.40 -0.36
CA ASN A 2 -2.64 -2.49 -1.26
C ASN A 2 -2.19 -1.16 -0.59
N GLY A 3 -1.65 -1.22 0.64
CA GLY A 3 -1.14 -0.09 1.42
C GLY A 3 -2.23 0.80 2.04
N TYR A 4 -3.46 0.32 2.19
CA TYR A 4 -4.48 0.94 3.05
C TYR A 4 -4.21 0.56 4.51
N ALA A 5 -4.48 1.50 5.41
CA ALA A 5 -4.37 1.31 6.85
C ALA A 5 -5.75 0.94 7.43
N PHE A 6 -5.77 0.01 8.37
CA PHE A 6 -6.97 -0.35 9.12
C PHE A 6 -6.67 -0.25 10.61
N LEU A 7 -7.61 0.30 11.33
CA LEU A 7 -7.58 0.37 12.78
C LEU A 7 -8.33 -0.85 13.31
N GLU A 8 -7.59 -1.85 13.77
CA GLU A 8 -8.21 -3.09 14.26
C GLU A 8 -8.62 -2.97 15.73
N GLU A 9 -7.76 -2.40 16.55
CA GLU A 9 -7.99 -2.25 17.98
C GLU A 9 -7.29 -1.01 18.52
N LEU A 10 -7.94 -0.31 19.45
CA LEU A 10 -7.33 0.71 20.28
C LEU A 10 -7.50 0.30 21.75
N SER A 11 -6.41 0.24 22.48
CA SER A 11 -6.43 -0.02 23.91
C SER A 11 -5.69 1.08 24.65
N TRP A 12 -6.24 1.47 25.79
CA TRP A 12 -5.64 2.42 26.73
C TRP A 12 -5.05 1.71 27.94
N GLU A 13 -5.24 0.40 28.00
CA GLU A 13 -4.70 -0.46 29.05
C GLU A 13 -3.46 -1.18 28.54
N ALA A 14 -2.52 -1.41 29.45
CA ALA A 14 -1.35 -2.22 29.11
C ALA A 14 -1.78 -3.68 28.91
N PHE A 15 -1.47 -4.26 27.78
CA PHE A 15 -1.73 -5.64 27.46
C PHE A 15 -0.58 -6.26 26.66
N ASN A 16 -0.53 -7.59 26.62
CA ASN A 16 0.44 -8.28 25.80
C ASN A 16 0.03 -8.25 24.32
N GLU A 17 0.60 -7.35 23.55
CA GLU A 17 0.32 -7.20 22.12
C GLU A 17 0.51 -8.51 21.33
N GLY A 18 1.51 -9.33 21.72
CA GLY A 18 1.80 -10.60 21.07
C GLY A 18 0.62 -11.58 21.06
N SER A 19 -0.34 -11.47 22.01
CA SER A 19 -1.55 -12.31 22.04
C SER A 19 -2.61 -11.90 21.02
N ARG A 20 -2.55 -10.69 20.46
CA ARG A 20 -3.58 -10.12 19.57
C ARG A 20 -3.43 -10.50 18.11
N LEU A 21 -2.28 -11.06 17.71
CA LEU A 21 -2.00 -11.36 16.30
C LEU A 21 -3.08 -12.23 15.66
N MET A 22 -3.50 -13.29 16.35
CA MET A 22 -4.52 -14.20 15.80
C MET A 22 -5.89 -13.53 15.68
N THR A 23 -6.26 -12.67 16.62
CA THR A 23 -7.49 -11.88 16.54
C THR A 23 -7.50 -10.99 15.28
N VAL A 24 -6.38 -10.32 15.00
CA VAL A 24 -6.23 -9.48 13.79
C VAL A 24 -6.28 -10.31 12.51
N VAL A 25 -5.71 -11.51 12.50
CA VAL A 25 -5.77 -12.43 11.35
C VAL A 25 -7.20 -12.89 11.09
N GLU A 26 -7.99 -13.18 12.13
CA GLU A 26 -9.41 -13.56 11.99
C GLU A 26 -10.27 -12.36 11.53
N GLN A 27 -10.01 -11.17 12.03
CA GLN A 27 -10.67 -9.95 11.56
C GLN A 27 -10.37 -9.68 10.08
N TYR A 28 -9.12 -9.93 9.65
CA TYR A 28 -8.74 -9.87 8.24
C TYR A 28 -9.59 -10.82 7.39
N LYS A 29 -9.72 -12.09 7.81
CA LYS A 29 -10.55 -13.08 7.13
C LYS A 29 -12.02 -12.66 7.08
N THR A 30 -12.56 -12.18 8.20
CA THR A 30 -13.95 -11.72 8.28
C THR A 30 -14.23 -10.58 7.30
N ARG A 31 -13.26 -9.66 7.14
CA ARG A 31 -13.38 -8.49 6.26
C ARG A 31 -13.22 -8.84 4.79
N LEU A 32 -12.30 -9.74 4.44
CA LEU A 32 -11.91 -10.00 3.05
C LEU A 32 -12.35 -11.38 2.52
N GLY A 33 -12.87 -12.25 3.38
CA GLY A 33 -13.36 -13.58 3.02
C GLY A 33 -12.28 -14.67 2.94
N TYR A 34 -11.01 -14.32 3.12
CA TYR A 34 -9.87 -15.26 3.04
C TYR A 34 -8.75 -14.88 4.01
N TYR A 35 -7.91 -15.85 4.36
CA TYR A 35 -6.70 -15.61 5.16
C TYR A 35 -5.60 -14.94 4.34
N PRO A 36 -4.75 -14.10 4.97
CA PRO A 36 -3.58 -13.55 4.29
C PRO A 36 -2.57 -14.66 3.99
N GLN A 37 -1.88 -14.56 2.85
CA GLN A 37 -0.78 -15.48 2.52
C GLN A 37 0.43 -15.24 3.42
N GLN A 38 0.67 -13.99 3.77
CA GLN A 38 1.82 -13.55 4.55
C GLN A 38 1.41 -12.50 5.58
N VAL A 39 2.02 -12.56 6.76
CA VAL A 39 1.87 -11.56 7.81
C VAL A 39 3.27 -11.04 8.17
N ALA A 40 3.49 -9.75 7.93
CA ALA A 40 4.68 -9.06 8.41
C ALA A 40 4.38 -8.48 9.81
N ALA A 41 5.12 -8.91 10.81
CA ALA A 41 4.91 -8.50 12.18
C ALA A 41 6.23 -8.18 12.89
N ASP A 42 6.18 -7.42 13.98
CA ASP A 42 7.35 -7.18 14.80
C ASP A 42 7.68 -8.40 15.70
N LYS A 43 8.87 -8.40 16.26
CA LYS A 43 9.42 -9.50 17.07
C LYS A 43 8.51 -9.92 18.22
N ILE A 44 7.77 -8.99 18.82
CA ILE A 44 6.85 -9.25 19.93
C ILE A 44 5.73 -10.25 19.55
N TYR A 45 5.35 -10.30 18.29
CA TYR A 45 4.32 -11.20 17.77
C TYR A 45 4.85 -12.59 17.43
N CYS A 46 6.18 -12.80 17.46
CA CYS A 46 6.84 -14.05 17.07
C CYS A 46 6.89 -15.11 18.17
N ASN A 47 5.91 -15.17 19.06
CA ASN A 47 5.85 -16.22 20.09
C ASN A 47 5.57 -17.61 19.45
N ARG A 48 5.83 -18.67 20.24
CA ARG A 48 5.72 -20.06 19.78
C ARG A 48 4.30 -20.40 19.34
N GLU A 49 3.29 -19.87 20.03
CA GLU A 49 1.89 -20.15 19.76
C GLU A 49 1.44 -19.50 18.46
N ASN A 50 1.74 -18.22 18.25
CA ASN A 50 1.41 -17.54 16.98
C ASN A 50 2.06 -18.23 15.79
N ARG A 51 3.33 -18.64 15.92
CA ARG A 51 4.02 -19.38 14.85
C ARG A 51 3.33 -20.71 14.53
N ARG A 52 2.91 -21.46 15.55
CA ARG A 52 2.21 -22.72 15.37
C ARG A 52 0.88 -22.49 14.65
N ARG A 53 0.03 -21.58 15.14
CA ARG A 53 -1.29 -21.29 14.59
C ARG A 53 -1.21 -20.77 13.15
N LEU A 54 -0.28 -19.85 12.85
CA LEU A 54 -0.10 -19.33 11.49
C LEU A 54 0.33 -20.45 10.54
N LYS A 55 1.22 -21.35 10.99
CA LYS A 55 1.65 -22.52 10.20
C LYS A 55 0.49 -23.48 9.92
N GLU A 56 -0.37 -23.75 10.91
CA GLU A 56 -1.58 -24.56 10.76
C GLU A 56 -2.55 -23.97 9.72
N LEU A 57 -2.63 -22.65 9.63
CA LEU A 57 -3.44 -21.93 8.64
C LEU A 57 -2.73 -21.72 7.28
N GLY A 58 -1.50 -22.20 7.12
CA GLY A 58 -0.71 -22.00 5.90
C GLY A 58 -0.24 -20.56 5.68
N ILE A 59 -0.18 -19.74 6.74
CA ILE A 59 0.19 -18.33 6.70
C ILE A 59 1.69 -18.18 7.00
N GLU A 60 2.42 -17.52 6.12
CA GLU A 60 3.84 -17.21 6.32
C GLU A 60 4.01 -16.03 7.29
N LEU A 61 4.71 -16.25 8.40
CA LEU A 61 5.07 -15.16 9.32
C LEU A 61 6.44 -14.58 8.96
N ARG A 62 6.45 -13.37 8.46
CA ARG A 62 7.66 -12.59 8.18
C ARG A 62 7.98 -11.65 9.34
N ALA A 63 8.93 -12.09 10.16
CA ALA A 63 9.39 -11.29 11.30
C ALA A 63 10.83 -11.68 11.68
N LYS A 64 11.50 -10.79 12.41
CA LYS A 64 12.84 -11.11 12.92
C LYS A 64 12.76 -12.33 13.84
N PRO A 65 13.64 -13.34 13.66
CA PRO A 65 13.65 -14.53 14.52
C PRO A 65 13.93 -14.14 15.97
N LEU A 66 13.35 -14.92 16.90
CA LEU A 66 13.65 -14.84 18.32
C LEU A 66 14.97 -15.59 18.58
N GLY A 67 15.81 -15.04 19.46
CA GLY A 67 17.04 -15.68 19.91
C GLY A 67 18.30 -15.20 19.20
N ARG A 68 19.38 -16.00 19.34
CA ARG A 68 20.68 -15.72 18.72
C ARG A 68 20.56 -15.83 17.19
N PRO A 69 21.16 -14.92 16.41
CA PRO A 69 21.16 -15.03 14.96
C PRO A 69 21.70 -16.39 14.52
N SER A 70 20.96 -17.09 13.67
CA SER A 70 21.43 -18.33 13.05
C SER A 70 22.55 -18.01 12.07
N ALA A 71 23.55 -18.90 11.98
CA ALA A 71 24.61 -18.81 10.96
C ALA A 71 24.04 -18.98 9.53
N VAL A 72 22.86 -19.58 9.39
CA VAL A 72 22.11 -19.67 8.13
C VAL A 72 21.36 -18.34 7.93
N LYS A 73 21.64 -17.65 6.81
CA LYS A 73 20.88 -16.46 6.41
C LYS A 73 19.42 -16.87 6.16
N VAL A 74 18.58 -16.71 7.17
CA VAL A 74 17.13 -16.74 6.96
C VAL A 74 16.78 -15.45 6.22
N GLU A 75 16.00 -15.58 5.17
CA GLU A 75 15.51 -14.43 4.40
C GLU A 75 14.75 -13.48 5.34
N HIS A 76 15.39 -12.42 5.73
CA HIS A 76 14.79 -11.40 6.59
C HIS A 76 13.85 -10.54 5.73
N VAL A 77 12.76 -10.07 6.35
CA VAL A 77 11.97 -8.98 5.77
C VAL A 77 12.94 -7.89 5.33
N SER A 78 13.01 -7.66 4.03
CA SER A 78 13.92 -6.65 3.50
C SER A 78 13.54 -5.27 4.06
N PRO A 79 14.49 -4.36 4.25
CA PRO A 79 14.16 -2.99 4.66
C PRO A 79 13.09 -2.35 3.76
N GLY A 80 13.09 -2.67 2.46
CA GLY A 80 12.10 -2.19 1.51
C GLY A 80 10.67 -2.66 1.77
N GLU A 81 10.46 -3.82 2.39
CA GLU A 81 9.12 -4.32 2.74
C GLU A 81 8.55 -3.65 4.00
N ARG A 82 9.40 -3.18 4.90
CA ARG A 82 9.02 -2.44 6.13
C ARG A 82 8.78 -0.96 5.88
N ASN A 83 9.54 -0.36 4.96
CA ASN A 83 9.47 1.05 4.64
C ASN A 83 8.05 1.58 4.35
N PRO A 84 7.17 0.86 3.63
CA PRO A 84 5.80 1.33 3.40
C PRO A 84 4.97 1.47 4.68
N ILE A 85 5.16 0.59 5.67
CA ILE A 85 4.46 0.64 6.97
C ILE A 85 5.01 1.78 7.80
N GLU A 86 6.32 1.86 7.95
CA GLU A 86 7.00 2.94 8.67
C GLU A 86 6.70 4.31 8.04
N GLY A 87 6.69 4.38 6.70
CA GLY A 87 6.31 5.57 5.95
C GLY A 87 4.87 6.02 6.20
N LYS A 88 3.93 5.07 6.36
CA LYS A 88 2.53 5.39 6.73
C LYS A 88 2.43 5.98 8.13
N PHE A 89 3.11 5.39 9.11
CA PHE A 89 3.16 5.94 10.46
C PHE A 89 3.86 7.29 10.50
N GLY A 90 4.96 7.46 9.78
CA GLY A 90 5.64 8.74 9.62
C GLY A 90 4.72 9.81 9.03
N GLN A 91 3.95 9.48 7.99
CA GLN A 91 2.96 10.36 7.40
C GLN A 91 1.84 10.72 8.39
N ALA A 92 1.30 9.73 9.13
CA ALA A 92 0.29 9.97 10.15
C ALA A 92 0.78 10.92 11.24
N LYS A 93 2.01 10.73 11.71
CA LYS A 93 2.62 11.55 12.76
C LYS A 93 2.92 12.97 12.29
N ASN A 94 3.57 13.12 11.14
CA ASN A 94 4.13 14.41 10.71
C ASN A 94 3.12 15.26 9.94
N ALA A 95 2.27 14.64 9.10
CA ALA A 95 1.34 15.38 8.25
C ALA A 95 -0.07 15.50 8.84
N TYR A 96 -0.48 14.56 9.71
CA TYR A 96 -1.85 14.49 10.23
C TYR A 96 -1.95 14.55 11.75
N GLY A 97 -0.86 14.87 12.44
CA GLY A 97 -0.85 15.17 13.87
C GLY A 97 -1.07 13.97 14.80
N MET A 98 -0.82 12.73 14.34
CA MET A 98 -0.94 11.55 15.20
C MET A 98 0.08 11.54 16.36
N ASN A 99 1.15 12.31 16.26
CA ASN A 99 2.15 12.48 17.32
C ASN A 99 1.69 13.37 18.47
N LEU A 100 0.62 14.17 18.27
CA LEU A 100 0.10 15.09 19.28
C LEU A 100 -1.42 15.14 19.22
N ILE A 101 -2.07 14.20 19.90
CA ILE A 101 -3.53 14.15 20.04
C ILE A 101 -3.93 15.10 21.18
N LYS A 102 -4.58 16.20 20.83
CA LYS A 102 -5.02 17.23 21.79
C LYS A 102 -6.31 16.85 22.54
N ALA A 103 -7.03 15.85 22.06
CA ALA A 103 -8.23 15.36 22.71
C ALA A 103 -7.88 14.71 24.07
N ARG A 104 -8.68 15.01 25.10
CA ARG A 104 -8.43 14.52 26.47
C ARG A 104 -9.38 13.39 26.88
N LEU A 105 -10.54 13.27 26.25
CA LEU A 105 -11.49 12.19 26.52
C LEU A 105 -11.17 10.99 25.65
N LYS A 106 -11.37 9.79 26.19
CA LYS A 106 -11.12 8.52 25.48
C LYS A 106 -11.83 8.50 24.12
N SER A 107 -13.14 8.73 24.10
CA SER A 107 -13.94 8.69 22.88
C SER A 107 -13.51 9.69 21.82
N THR A 108 -13.15 10.91 22.23
CA THR A 108 -12.65 11.93 21.28
C THR A 108 -11.26 11.63 20.77
N SER A 109 -10.40 11.04 21.60
CA SER A 109 -9.06 10.58 21.16
C SER A 109 -9.15 9.42 20.18
N GLU A 110 -10.03 8.46 20.43
CA GLU A 110 -10.29 7.34 19.51
C GLU A 110 -10.85 7.82 18.17
N SER A 111 -11.82 8.76 18.21
CA SER A 111 -12.36 9.37 17.00
C SER A 111 -11.30 10.15 16.23
N TRP A 112 -10.39 10.86 16.92
CA TRP A 112 -9.27 11.56 16.28
C TRP A 112 -8.34 10.59 15.55
N ILE A 113 -7.93 9.50 16.20
CA ILE A 113 -7.07 8.47 15.59
C ILE A 113 -7.76 7.83 14.39
N ALA A 114 -9.04 7.44 14.53
CA ALA A 114 -9.83 6.87 13.44
C ALA A 114 -9.94 7.82 12.24
N THR A 115 -10.13 9.13 12.50
CA THR A 115 -10.18 10.15 11.46
C THR A 115 -8.85 10.28 10.73
N ILE A 116 -7.72 10.24 11.43
CA ILE A 116 -6.38 10.26 10.79
C ILE A 116 -6.21 9.05 9.85
N VAL A 117 -6.58 7.84 10.29
CA VAL A 117 -6.52 6.63 9.46
C VAL A 117 -7.44 6.75 8.24
N LEU A 118 -8.65 7.29 8.40
CA LEU A 118 -9.55 7.57 7.29
C LEU A 118 -8.92 8.52 6.28
N VAL A 119 -8.37 9.65 6.74
CA VAL A 119 -7.71 10.65 5.87
C VAL A 119 -6.52 10.04 5.12
N LEU A 120 -5.69 9.24 5.78
CA LEU A 120 -4.60 8.51 5.12
C LEU A 120 -5.08 7.64 3.96
N ASN A 121 -6.22 6.95 4.15
CA ASN A 121 -6.82 6.11 3.14
C ASN A 121 -7.45 6.92 2.01
N LEU A 122 -8.15 8.01 2.32
CA LEU A 122 -8.73 8.92 1.32
C LEU A 122 -7.65 9.54 0.44
N VAL A 123 -6.57 10.05 1.02
CA VAL A 123 -5.44 10.61 0.27
C VAL A 123 -4.80 9.56 -0.65
N LYS A 124 -4.68 8.32 -0.19
CA LYS A 124 -4.19 7.24 -1.03
C LYS A 124 -5.14 6.93 -2.19
N LEU A 125 -6.44 6.83 -1.91
CA LEU A 125 -7.46 6.59 -2.92
C LEU A 125 -7.44 7.69 -3.99
N THR A 126 -7.44 8.94 -3.56
CA THR A 126 -7.39 10.11 -4.47
C THR A 126 -6.16 10.06 -5.38
N LYS A 127 -4.98 9.78 -4.80
CA LYS A 127 -3.74 9.65 -5.59
C LYS A 127 -3.84 8.52 -6.62
N SER A 128 -4.40 7.37 -6.27
CA SER A 128 -4.54 6.23 -7.19
C SER A 128 -5.53 6.51 -8.32
N VAL A 129 -6.65 7.15 -8.02
CA VAL A 129 -7.66 7.56 -9.02
C VAL A 129 -7.08 8.61 -9.95
N LEU A 130 -6.44 9.66 -9.40
CA LEU A 130 -5.81 10.71 -10.20
C LEU A 130 -4.74 10.15 -11.13
N TYR A 131 -3.87 9.27 -10.62
CA TYR A 131 -2.86 8.61 -11.44
C TYR A 131 -3.48 7.78 -12.58
N SER A 132 -4.54 7.03 -12.30
CA SER A 132 -5.23 6.23 -13.33
C SER A 132 -5.88 7.11 -14.41
N LEU A 133 -6.47 8.25 -14.03
CA LEU A 133 -7.04 9.22 -14.96
C LEU A 133 -5.97 9.87 -15.81
N LEU A 134 -4.89 10.36 -15.21
CA LEU A 134 -3.76 10.96 -15.96
C LEU A 134 -3.14 9.95 -16.92
N ARG A 135 -2.95 8.73 -16.52
CA ARG A 135 -2.45 7.66 -17.39
C ARG A 135 -3.39 7.44 -18.59
N ARG A 136 -4.71 7.40 -18.38
CA ARG A 136 -5.70 7.26 -19.48
C ARG A 136 -5.64 8.44 -20.45
N ILE A 137 -5.55 9.67 -19.94
CA ILE A 137 -5.42 10.88 -20.77
C ILE A 137 -4.14 10.81 -21.60
N MET A 138 -3.01 10.46 -21.00
CA MET A 138 -1.73 10.34 -21.70
C MET A 138 -1.74 9.25 -22.77
N THR A 139 -2.32 8.07 -22.47
CA THR A 139 -2.43 7.00 -23.47
C THR A 139 -3.35 7.40 -24.62
N TYR A 140 -4.47 8.08 -24.33
CA TYR A 140 -5.37 8.58 -25.35
C TYR A 140 -4.69 9.62 -26.26
N SER A 141 -3.96 10.58 -25.70
CA SER A 141 -3.21 11.58 -26.47
C SER A 141 -2.12 10.95 -27.35
N ALA A 142 -1.40 9.94 -26.84
CA ALA A 142 -0.39 9.21 -27.60
C ALA A 142 -1.01 8.47 -28.79
N THR A 143 -2.12 7.76 -28.60
CA THR A 143 -2.82 7.07 -29.71
C THR A 143 -3.33 8.02 -30.77
N GLN A 144 -3.81 9.23 -30.40
CA GLN A 144 -4.22 10.26 -31.36
C GLN A 144 -3.02 10.79 -32.14
N ALA A 145 -1.88 11.02 -31.50
CA ALA A 145 -0.65 11.47 -32.18
C ALA A 145 -0.15 10.42 -33.18
N ASP A 146 -0.15 9.13 -32.80
CA ASP A 146 0.23 8.03 -33.70
C ASP A 146 -0.71 7.92 -34.87
N PHE A 147 -2.02 8.07 -34.67
CA PHE A 147 -3.01 8.09 -35.76
C PHE A 147 -2.75 9.22 -36.75
N LEU A 148 -2.48 10.44 -36.26
CA LEU A 148 -2.15 11.59 -37.10
C LEU A 148 -0.85 11.36 -37.88
N LEU A 149 0.18 10.78 -37.28
CA LEU A 149 1.42 10.44 -37.95
C LEU A 149 1.22 9.41 -39.06
N VAL A 150 0.40 8.40 -38.84
CA VAL A 150 0.04 7.40 -39.85
C VAL A 150 -0.77 8.06 -41.00
N ALA A 151 -1.74 8.90 -40.68
CA ALA A 151 -2.53 9.63 -41.66
C ALA A 151 -1.66 10.57 -42.51
N LEU A 152 -0.70 11.28 -41.91
CA LEU A 152 0.24 12.13 -42.67
C LEU A 152 1.18 11.33 -43.57
N ARG A 153 1.59 10.12 -43.16
CA ARG A 153 2.41 9.22 -43.98
C ARG A 153 1.64 8.61 -45.16
N SER A 154 0.31 8.49 -45.04
CA SER A 154 -0.55 7.92 -46.06
C SER A 154 -1.01 8.96 -47.13
N ILE A 155 -0.68 10.25 -46.94
CA ILE A 155 -0.93 11.26 -47.98
C ILE A 155 0.09 11.01 -49.11
N PRO A 156 -0.34 10.55 -50.30
CA PRO A 156 0.59 10.34 -51.40
C PRO A 156 1.20 11.68 -51.79
N VAL A 157 2.55 11.70 -51.95
CA VAL A 157 3.28 12.84 -52.50
C VAL A 157 2.88 13.01 -53.99
N ALA A 158 1.65 13.47 -54.22
CA ALA A 158 1.09 13.72 -55.58
C ALA A 158 1.43 15.12 -56.10
N LEU A 159 2.42 15.81 -55.52
CA LEU A 159 2.79 17.19 -55.93
C LEU A 159 4.19 17.33 -56.56
N SER A 160 4.84 16.22 -56.91
CA SER A 160 6.15 16.32 -57.63
C SER A 160 6.09 16.17 -59.14
N GLY A 161 4.94 16.38 -59.73
CA GLY A 161 4.71 16.16 -61.18
C GLY A 161 4.14 17.33 -61.95
N LEU A 162 4.40 18.58 -61.59
CA LEU A 162 4.06 19.70 -62.47
C LEU A 162 5.28 19.98 -63.40
N PRO A 163 5.15 19.81 -64.74
CA PRO A 163 6.18 20.15 -65.66
C PRO A 163 6.38 21.67 -65.69
N ILE A 164 7.58 22.13 -65.42
CA ILE A 164 8.00 23.52 -65.62
C ILE A 164 8.02 23.73 -67.14
N GLN A 165 7.00 24.37 -67.73
CA GLN A 165 7.08 24.92 -69.09
C GLN A 165 8.03 26.10 -69.07
N LYS A 166 9.17 25.94 -69.74
CA LYS A 166 10.06 27.05 -70.08
C LYS A 166 9.42 27.84 -71.24
N ILE A 167 9.20 29.11 -71.01
CA ILE A 167 8.97 30.14 -72.06
C ILE A 167 10.33 30.62 -72.52
#